data_86e33be12609d9ed732c75ff790f201a
#
_entry.id   86e33be12609d9ed732c75ff790f201a
#
_cell.length_a   1.000
_cell.length_b   1.000
_cell.length_c   1.000
_cell.angle_alpha   90.00
_cell.angle_beta   90.00
_cell.angle_gamma   90.00
#
_symmetry.space_group_name_H-M   'P 1'
#
loop_
_entity.id
_entity.type
_entity.pdbx_description
1 polymer ?
#
loop_
_entity_poly.entity_id
_entity_poly.type
_entity_poly.pdbx_seq_one_letter_code
_entity_poly.pdbx_strand_id
1 'polypeptide(L)'
;MAILDSQKQRYTESDTANFLNLRKLYLWVQEPLDRMKWLALIVDTINNLKGGAICSAINTYALNGSPSIRQFINRILKEVSAPILSMIKAWMIEGEINDPFNEFFVLTDPNIPDDKLWKSKYSLNYIMIPSFLSNELAKKIL
;
A
#
# COMPACT_ATOMS: atom_id res chain seq x y z
N MET A 1 1.86 -3.26 26.45
CA MET A 1 1.74 -3.65 27.86
C MET A 1 2.63 -4.85 28.20
N ALA A 2 2.57 -5.97 27.49
CA ALA A 2 3.40 -7.17 27.78
C ALA A 2 4.94 -6.94 27.80
N ILE A 3 5.45 -5.98 27.06
CA ILE A 3 6.91 -5.66 27.02
C ILE A 3 7.37 -4.94 28.30
N LEU A 4 6.50 -4.12 28.89
CA LEU A 4 6.79 -3.44 30.17
C LEU A 4 6.77 -4.40 31.35
N ASP A 5 5.89 -5.40 31.33
CA ASP A 5 5.77 -6.38 32.42
C ASP A 5 6.93 -7.40 32.42
N SER A 6 7.41 -7.82 31.25
CA SER A 6 8.56 -8.73 31.14
C SER A 6 9.89 -8.09 31.59
N GLN A 7 9.99 -6.77 31.57
CA GLN A 7 11.16 -6.04 32.08
C GLN A 7 11.06 -5.74 33.59
N LYS A 8 9.88 -5.59 34.13
CA LYS A 8 9.63 -5.37 35.56
C LYS A 8 10.09 -6.54 36.44
N GLN A 9 10.07 -7.77 35.89
CA GLN A 9 10.50 -8.99 36.59
C GLN A 9 12.02 -9.20 36.66
N ARG A 10 12.83 -8.38 35.99
CA ARG A 10 14.31 -8.50 35.98
C ARG A 10 15.03 -7.55 36.95
N TYR A 11 14.29 -6.90 37.82
CA TYR A 11 14.90 -5.99 38.82
C TYR A 11 15.40 -6.77 40.04
N THR A 12 16.59 -7.30 39.95
CA THR A 12 17.41 -7.53 41.15
C THR A 12 18.30 -6.31 41.40
N GLU A 13 18.46 -5.93 42.66
CA GLU A 13 19.09 -4.67 43.14
C GLU A 13 20.52 -4.37 42.69
N SER A 14 21.15 -5.22 41.90
CA SER A 14 22.56 -5.07 41.46
C SER A 14 22.74 -4.44 40.07
N ASP A 15 21.67 -4.21 39.27
CA ASP A 15 21.81 -3.74 37.89
C ASP A 15 21.26 -2.32 37.68
N THR A 16 21.89 -1.32 38.28
CA THR A 16 21.61 0.10 38.03
C THR A 16 21.82 0.52 36.56
N ALA A 17 22.53 -0.28 35.78
CA ALA A 17 22.77 -0.04 34.35
C ALA A 17 21.52 -0.37 33.46
N ASN A 18 20.57 -1.15 33.96
CA ASN A 18 19.45 -1.65 33.17
C ASN A 18 18.10 -0.98 33.45
N PHE A 19 18.04 0.04 34.30
CA PHE A 19 16.81 0.76 34.57
C PHE A 19 16.27 1.46 33.34
N LEU A 20 14.94 1.29 33.11
CA LEU A 20 14.21 2.08 32.14
C LEU A 20 14.18 3.55 32.59
N ASN A 21 15.05 4.37 32.03
CA ASN A 21 15.03 5.80 32.26
C ASN A 21 14.31 6.53 31.14
N LEU A 22 13.93 7.78 31.35
CA LEU A 22 13.22 8.62 30.41
C LEU A 22 13.90 8.69 29.03
N ARG A 23 15.24 8.71 29.00
CA ARG A 23 16.03 8.73 27.77
C ARG A 23 15.89 7.42 26.97
N LYS A 24 15.92 6.27 27.64
CA LYS A 24 15.71 4.96 26.98
C LYS A 24 14.29 4.84 26.45
N LEU A 25 13.30 5.28 27.23
CA LEU A 25 11.91 5.31 26.80
C LEU A 25 11.72 6.20 25.57
N TYR A 26 12.30 7.38 25.57
CA TYR A 26 12.27 8.31 24.43
C TYR A 26 12.87 7.66 23.16
N LEU A 27 14.02 7.02 23.27
CA LEU A 27 14.64 6.33 22.14
C LEU A 27 13.78 5.16 21.61
N TRP A 28 13.10 4.42 22.48
CA TRP A 28 12.23 3.32 22.06
C TRP A 28 10.97 3.80 21.34
N VAL A 29 10.43 4.93 21.75
CA VAL A 29 9.21 5.49 21.17
C VAL A 29 9.49 6.21 19.85
N GLN A 30 10.74 6.58 19.60
CA GLN A 30 11.11 7.36 18.40
C GLN A 30 10.76 6.64 17.10
N GLU A 31 11.13 5.37 16.97
CA GLU A 31 10.83 4.59 15.75
C GLU A 31 9.33 4.38 15.51
N PRO A 32 8.52 3.93 16.49
CA PRO A 32 7.07 3.88 16.34
C PRO A 32 6.46 5.24 16.00
N LEU A 33 6.95 6.31 16.63
CA LEU A 33 6.46 7.66 16.37
C LEU A 33 6.70 8.09 14.91
N ASP A 34 7.89 7.81 14.39
CA ASP A 34 8.21 8.15 13.00
C ASP A 34 7.34 7.33 12.02
N ARG A 35 7.09 6.05 12.30
CA ARG A 35 6.15 5.25 11.51
C ARG A 35 4.73 5.82 11.52
N MET A 36 4.26 6.30 12.68
CA MET A 36 2.94 6.92 12.79
C MET A 36 2.84 8.26 12.03
N LYS A 37 3.90 9.06 12.04
CA LYS A 37 3.96 10.29 11.22
C LYS A 37 3.86 9.96 9.73
N TRP A 38 4.56 8.93 9.26
CA TRP A 38 4.47 8.49 7.87
C TRP A 38 3.10 7.94 7.51
N LEU A 39 2.45 7.18 8.41
CA LEU A 39 1.07 6.73 8.22
C LEU A 39 0.10 7.92 8.09
N ALA A 40 0.20 8.90 8.97
CA ALA A 40 -0.63 10.09 8.89
C ALA A 40 -0.46 10.82 7.56
N LEU A 41 0.79 11.02 7.12
CA LEU A 41 1.09 11.64 5.83
C LEU A 41 0.51 10.86 4.65
N ILE A 42 0.62 9.51 4.67
CA ILE A 42 0.06 8.65 3.64
C ILE A 42 -1.48 8.79 3.62
N VAL A 43 -2.13 8.72 4.78
CA VAL A 43 -3.60 8.84 4.89
C VAL A 43 -4.08 10.18 4.35
N ASP A 44 -3.41 11.28 4.69
CA ASP A 44 -3.74 12.61 4.19
C ASP A 44 -3.60 12.69 2.65
N THR A 45 -2.58 12.03 2.11
CA THR A 45 -2.32 12.05 0.65
C THR A 45 -3.31 11.20 -0.14
N ILE A 46 -3.74 10.05 0.40
CA ILE A 46 -4.67 9.15 -0.29
C ILE A 46 -6.14 9.54 -0.10
N ASN A 47 -6.40 10.55 0.71
CA ASN A 47 -7.76 11.05 0.90
C ASN A 47 -8.38 11.43 -0.46
N ASN A 48 -9.55 10.88 -0.76
CA ASN A 48 -10.26 11.02 -2.04
C ASN A 48 -9.63 10.32 -3.26
N LEU A 49 -8.59 9.50 -3.11
CA LEU A 49 -8.08 8.63 -4.16
C LEU A 49 -8.72 7.24 -4.08
N LYS A 50 -8.70 6.50 -5.20
CA LYS A 50 -9.22 5.13 -5.31
C LYS A 50 -8.27 4.24 -6.11
N GLY A 51 -8.34 2.94 -5.86
CA GLY A 51 -7.69 1.90 -6.66
C GLY A 51 -6.22 2.15 -6.95
N GLY A 52 -5.83 2.08 -8.21
CA GLY A 52 -4.44 2.26 -8.64
C GLY A 52 -3.85 3.64 -8.36
N ALA A 53 -4.69 4.69 -8.23
CA ALA A 53 -4.22 6.02 -7.87
C ALA A 53 -3.67 6.05 -6.43
N ILE A 54 -4.26 5.28 -5.50
CA ILE A 54 -3.73 5.11 -4.13
C ILE A 54 -2.33 4.47 -4.19
N CYS A 55 -2.19 3.39 -4.98
CA CYS A 55 -0.90 2.72 -5.15
C CYS A 55 0.17 3.68 -5.70
N SER A 56 -0.20 4.53 -6.66
CA SER A 56 0.70 5.53 -7.23
C SER A 56 1.14 6.57 -6.20
N ALA A 57 0.21 7.07 -5.39
CA ALA A 57 0.51 8.02 -4.33
C ALA A 57 1.45 7.44 -3.27
N ILE A 58 1.21 6.21 -2.82
CA ILE A 58 2.08 5.52 -1.85
C ILE A 58 3.46 5.23 -2.44
N ASN A 59 3.53 4.83 -3.73
CA ASN A 59 4.78 4.51 -4.40
C ASN A 59 5.74 5.70 -4.47
N THR A 60 5.26 6.95 -4.50
CA THR A 60 6.13 8.13 -4.45
C THR A 60 6.96 8.19 -3.16
N TYR A 61 6.39 7.72 -2.05
CA TYR A 61 7.09 7.65 -0.77
C TYR A 61 8.04 6.46 -0.65
N ALA A 62 7.88 5.43 -1.48
CA ALA A 62 8.78 4.27 -1.52
C ALA A 62 10.19 4.64 -2.02
N LEU A 63 10.34 5.79 -2.69
CA LEU A 63 11.63 6.35 -3.12
C LEU A 63 12.39 7.09 -2.01
N ASN A 64 11.90 7.04 -0.77
CA ASN A 64 12.56 7.69 0.37
C ASN A 64 14.00 7.18 0.58
N GLY A 65 14.92 8.09 0.93
CA GLY A 65 16.32 7.77 1.16
C GLY A 65 16.60 6.88 2.37
N SER A 66 15.71 6.90 3.40
CA SER A 66 15.87 6.08 4.61
C SER A 66 15.46 4.63 4.35
N PRO A 67 16.36 3.63 4.56
CA PRO A 67 16.04 2.22 4.34
C PRO A 67 14.90 1.70 5.23
N SER A 68 14.83 2.12 6.49
CA SER A 68 13.78 1.71 7.44
C SER A 68 12.41 2.20 7.00
N ILE A 69 12.30 3.46 6.59
CA ILE A 69 11.06 4.07 6.09
C ILE A 69 10.65 3.39 4.78
N ARG A 70 11.59 3.17 3.86
CA ARG A 70 11.35 2.48 2.59
C ARG A 70 10.78 1.08 2.80
N GLN A 71 11.35 0.29 3.70
CA GLN A 71 10.85 -1.05 4.03
C GLN A 71 9.42 -0.98 4.57
N PHE A 72 9.14 -0.03 5.44
CA PHE A 72 7.81 0.18 6.01
C PHE A 72 6.78 0.55 4.92
N ILE A 73 7.12 1.51 4.06
CA ILE A 73 6.23 1.94 2.96
C ILE A 73 6.02 0.82 1.95
N ASN A 74 7.07 0.07 1.57
CA ASN A 74 6.95 -1.07 0.66
C ASN A 74 6.04 -2.17 1.21
N ARG A 75 6.04 -2.39 2.53
CA ARG A 75 5.12 -3.32 3.17
C ARG A 75 3.67 -2.86 3.01
N ILE A 76 3.39 -1.58 3.24
CA ILE A 76 2.06 -1.00 3.03
C ILE A 76 1.66 -1.10 1.56
N LEU A 77 2.54 -0.72 0.65
CA LEU A 77 2.28 -0.77 -0.80
C LEU A 77 1.94 -2.18 -1.26
N LYS A 78 2.63 -3.20 -0.75
CA LYS A 78 2.35 -4.61 -1.06
C LYS A 78 0.93 -5.00 -0.68
N GLU A 79 0.49 -4.65 0.52
CA GLU A 79 -0.87 -4.98 0.98
C GLU A 79 -1.94 -4.20 0.19
N VAL A 80 -1.70 -2.91 -0.05
CA VAL A 80 -2.65 -2.05 -0.79
C VAL A 80 -2.74 -2.44 -2.28
N SER A 81 -1.65 -2.92 -2.88
CA SER A 81 -1.65 -3.34 -4.29
C SER A 81 -2.22 -4.75 -4.51
N ALA A 82 -2.35 -5.56 -3.47
CA ALA A 82 -2.81 -6.95 -3.59
C ALA A 82 -4.19 -7.10 -4.28
N PRO A 83 -5.23 -6.28 -3.98
CA PRO A 83 -6.51 -6.35 -4.68
C PRO A 83 -6.37 -6.09 -6.18
N ILE A 84 -5.61 -5.06 -6.57
CA ILE A 84 -5.41 -4.70 -7.98
C ILE A 84 -4.67 -5.81 -8.73
N LEU A 85 -3.64 -6.37 -8.12
CA LEU A 85 -2.91 -7.52 -8.70
C LEU A 85 -3.81 -8.75 -8.84
N SER A 86 -4.72 -8.98 -7.91
CA SER A 86 -5.72 -10.04 -8.00
C SER A 86 -6.70 -9.80 -9.16
N MET A 87 -7.17 -8.57 -9.36
CA MET A 87 -8.01 -8.21 -10.50
C MET A 87 -7.29 -8.38 -11.84
N ILE A 88 -6.01 -7.98 -11.92
CA ILE A 88 -5.17 -8.21 -13.11
C ILE A 88 -5.08 -9.72 -13.40
N LYS A 89 -4.84 -10.53 -12.37
CA LYS A 89 -4.74 -11.99 -12.53
C LYS A 89 -6.05 -12.59 -13.03
N ALA A 90 -7.19 -12.24 -12.44
CA ALA A 90 -8.51 -12.72 -12.87
C ALA A 90 -8.80 -12.30 -14.32
N TRP A 91 -8.54 -11.05 -14.66
CA TRP A 91 -8.70 -10.54 -16.02
C TRP A 91 -7.84 -11.29 -17.04
N MET A 92 -6.56 -11.52 -16.76
CA MET A 92 -5.64 -12.18 -17.69
C MET A 92 -5.89 -13.67 -17.86
N ILE A 93 -6.39 -14.37 -16.82
CA ILE A 93 -6.57 -15.84 -16.84
C ILE A 93 -8.00 -16.22 -17.16
N GLU A 94 -8.98 -15.50 -16.60
CA GLU A 94 -10.40 -15.85 -16.64
C GLU A 94 -11.19 -14.95 -17.60
N GLY A 95 -10.63 -13.78 -17.95
CA GLY A 95 -11.31 -12.78 -18.76
C GLY A 95 -12.46 -12.10 -18.02
N GLU A 96 -12.47 -12.21 -16.67
CA GLU A 96 -13.52 -11.65 -15.84
C GLU A 96 -13.07 -10.37 -15.14
N ILE A 97 -13.94 -9.36 -15.10
CA ILE A 97 -13.73 -8.14 -14.31
C ILE A 97 -14.77 -8.13 -13.19
N ASN A 98 -14.32 -8.35 -11.96
CA ASN A 98 -15.12 -8.20 -10.76
C ASN A 98 -14.65 -6.96 -9.99
N ASP A 99 -15.18 -5.80 -10.37
CA ASP A 99 -14.80 -4.51 -9.79
C ASP A 99 -16.06 -3.70 -9.41
N PRO A 100 -16.68 -4.01 -8.27
CA PRO A 100 -17.90 -3.33 -7.83
C PRO A 100 -17.67 -1.87 -7.44
N PHE A 101 -16.44 -1.44 -7.20
CA PHE A 101 -16.09 -0.10 -6.71
C PHE A 101 -15.43 0.79 -7.77
N ASN A 102 -15.23 0.29 -8.99
CA ASN A 102 -14.53 0.98 -10.09
C ASN A 102 -13.10 1.41 -9.70
N GLU A 103 -12.34 0.46 -9.17
CA GLU A 103 -10.94 0.64 -8.73
C GLU A 103 -9.93 0.09 -9.73
N PHE A 104 -10.40 -0.71 -10.69
CA PHE A 104 -9.56 -1.31 -11.71
C PHE A 104 -9.31 -0.32 -12.87
N PHE A 105 -8.17 -0.46 -13.53
CA PHE A 105 -7.81 0.41 -14.65
C PHE A 105 -8.42 -0.01 -15.99
N VAL A 106 -8.98 -1.22 -16.10
CA VAL A 106 -9.75 -1.65 -17.27
C VAL A 106 -11.24 -1.38 -17.01
N LEU A 107 -11.81 -0.49 -17.80
CA LEU A 107 -13.23 -0.16 -17.74
C LEU A 107 -14.01 -0.99 -18.75
N THR A 108 -15.20 -1.40 -18.35
CA THR A 108 -16.14 -2.13 -19.22
C THR A 108 -17.35 -1.25 -19.50
N ASP A 109 -17.74 -1.10 -20.75
CA ASP A 109 -19.00 -0.48 -21.10
C ASP A 109 -20.10 -1.55 -21.32
N PRO A 110 -21.09 -1.66 -20.42
CA PRO A 110 -22.14 -2.66 -20.49
C PRO A 110 -23.10 -2.46 -21.67
N ASN A 111 -23.12 -1.26 -22.30
CA ASN A 111 -24.02 -0.93 -23.39
C ASN A 111 -23.54 -1.45 -24.76
N ILE A 112 -22.29 -1.92 -24.82
CA ILE A 112 -21.70 -2.38 -26.06
C ILE A 112 -21.96 -3.88 -26.23
N PRO A 113 -22.60 -4.31 -27.33
CA PRO A 113 -22.88 -5.72 -27.60
C PRO A 113 -21.60 -6.53 -27.80
N ASP A 114 -21.67 -7.82 -27.53
CA ASP A 114 -20.52 -8.75 -27.56
C ASP A 114 -19.84 -8.87 -28.93
N ASP A 115 -20.52 -8.51 -30.02
CA ASP A 115 -19.95 -8.51 -31.37
C ASP A 115 -18.78 -7.48 -31.53
N LYS A 116 -18.71 -6.48 -30.65
CA LYS A 116 -17.68 -5.43 -30.66
C LYS A 116 -16.73 -5.49 -29.46
N LEU A 117 -16.66 -6.64 -28.79
CA LEU A 117 -15.86 -6.88 -27.57
C LEU A 117 -14.46 -6.28 -27.64
N TRP A 118 -13.70 -6.62 -28.66
CA TRP A 118 -12.29 -6.27 -28.80
C TRP A 118 -12.00 -4.84 -29.25
N LYS A 119 -13.01 -4.11 -29.74
CA LYS A 119 -12.79 -2.78 -30.32
C LYS A 119 -13.28 -1.63 -29.44
N SER A 120 -14.30 -1.87 -28.61
CA SER A 120 -14.98 -0.76 -27.95
C SER A 120 -15.45 -1.06 -26.53
N LYS A 121 -15.62 -2.33 -26.15
CA LYS A 121 -16.21 -2.71 -24.86
C LYS A 121 -15.26 -2.42 -23.68
N TYR A 122 -13.96 -2.54 -23.90
CA TYR A 122 -12.95 -2.33 -22.87
C TYR A 122 -12.11 -1.10 -23.18
N SER A 123 -11.86 -0.30 -22.18
CA SER A 123 -11.01 0.91 -22.26
C SER A 123 -10.10 1.05 -21.06
N LEU A 124 -9.01 1.81 -21.21
CA LEU A 124 -8.06 2.06 -20.13
C LEU A 124 -8.38 3.36 -19.41
N ASN A 125 -8.51 3.28 -18.10
CA ASN A 125 -8.48 4.44 -17.22
C ASN A 125 -7.05 4.73 -16.78
N TYR A 126 -6.41 5.67 -17.44
CA TYR A 126 -5.00 6.01 -17.19
C TYR A 126 -4.74 6.55 -15.78
N ILE A 127 -5.75 7.14 -15.15
CA ILE A 127 -5.65 7.67 -13.77
C ILE A 127 -5.52 6.53 -12.76
N MET A 128 -6.13 5.38 -13.05
CA MET A 128 -6.14 4.20 -12.18
C MET A 128 -4.99 3.24 -12.44
N ILE A 129 -4.10 3.53 -13.40
CA ILE A 129 -2.91 2.71 -13.64
C ILE A 129 -1.91 2.98 -12.51
N PRO A 130 -1.51 1.95 -11.72
CA PRO A 130 -0.48 2.13 -10.70
C PRO A 130 0.85 2.56 -11.31
N SER A 131 1.58 3.46 -10.67
CA SER A 131 2.85 4.01 -11.18
C SER A 131 3.98 2.97 -11.35
N PHE A 132 3.87 1.81 -10.72
CA PHE A 132 4.80 0.69 -10.94
C PHE A 132 4.47 -0.14 -12.18
N LEU A 133 3.32 0.10 -12.83
CA LEU A 133 2.90 -0.53 -14.08
C LEU A 133 3.10 0.47 -15.23
N SER A 134 3.87 0.11 -16.26
CA SER A 134 4.02 0.98 -17.41
C SER A 134 2.75 1.03 -18.27
N ASN A 135 2.49 2.17 -18.90
CA ASN A 135 1.35 2.32 -19.80
C ASN A 135 1.37 1.31 -20.97
N GLU A 136 2.58 0.93 -21.43
CA GLU A 136 2.73 -0.08 -22.46
C GLU A 136 2.29 -1.46 -22.00
N LEU A 137 2.64 -1.80 -20.75
CA LEU A 137 2.21 -3.06 -20.15
C LEU A 137 0.69 -3.06 -19.88
N ALA A 138 0.13 -1.96 -19.41
CA ALA A 138 -1.30 -1.82 -19.23
C ALA A 138 -2.09 -2.00 -20.54
N LYS A 139 -1.56 -1.49 -21.68
CA LYS A 139 -2.13 -1.73 -23.02
C LYS A 139 -2.03 -3.18 -23.48
N LYS A 140 -1.02 -3.93 -23.04
CA LYS A 140 -0.90 -5.36 -23.37
C LYS A 140 -1.80 -6.23 -22.50
N ILE A 141 -2.16 -5.76 -21.31
CA ILE A 141 -3.10 -6.42 -20.40
C ILE A 141 -4.53 -6.23 -20.87
N LEU A 142 -4.85 -5.09 -21.51
CA LEU A 142 -6.14 -4.81 -22.14
C LEU A 142 -6.41 -5.76 -23.30
#